data_a6c820dfc03ce818ef740fb6bdd00ef2
#
_entry.id   a6c820dfc03ce818ef740fb6bdd00ef2
#
_cell.length_a   1.000
_cell.length_b   1.000
_cell.length_c   1.000
_cell.angle_alpha   90.00
_cell.angle_beta   90.00
_cell.angle_gamma   90.00
#
_symmetry.space_group_name_H-M   'P 1'
#
loop_
_entity.id
_entity.type
_entity.pdbx_description
1 polymer ?
#
loop_
_entity_poly.entity_id
_entity_poly.type
_entity_poly.pdbx_seq_one_letter_code
_entity_poly.pdbx_strand_id
1 'polypeptide(L)'
;MRGRRSLGESVLALILAVAPARAAGAAAPPSDDGADPGTGVLVAHVAGQEVPFPLAGMSAAIRVSGVMVRTDIEQRFRNPLDRPLDGEYAFPIPEGAAVDAMSLRIGERTFHGEIREREEARRAFESARIAGRAAAVVEQHRPNLFRTGVANIPPRADVIVHLSLLDEADWSDGAFETVLPLTITPRYSPAPLPGEPSAREAAPEDTTADAKIHAVIDAGVPLDEVTSPSHAVLAAASQGRTEVRLARGATPLDRDFVLRWRPRASAAPVLGALVEQGEHGAYAMAMLVPPAVDLPGARGFPTQTVFVVDVSGSMAGPSIEQAKAALGEALGRLRPDDTFTLIKFDSTNEAFSETPLRADPGSIAAASRWVDGLAAGSGTEIPPALLHALDISEKGDATMLRRVVLITDGAVENEEAVLSTVAEHLGGTRLHVVGIGPAPNRWLMKELARTGRGSYESIGSREQVAAKISDLLG
;
A
#
# COMPACT_ATOMS: atom_id res chain seq x y z
N MET A 1 11.13 14.92 -31.95
CA MET A 1 10.87 13.50 -31.73
C MET A 1 11.93 12.95 -30.79
N ARG A 2 11.67 12.90 -29.50
CA ARG A 2 12.51 12.20 -28.52
C ARG A 2 11.63 11.17 -27.85
N GLY A 3 11.91 9.89 -28.09
CA GLY A 3 11.17 8.77 -27.58
C GLY A 3 11.20 8.73 -26.06
N ARG A 4 10.03 8.61 -25.44
CA ARG A 4 9.87 8.20 -24.07
C ARG A 4 10.38 6.77 -23.95
N ARG A 5 11.48 6.57 -23.24
CA ARG A 5 11.85 5.24 -22.75
C ARG A 5 10.90 4.95 -21.59
N SER A 6 10.10 3.90 -21.74
CA SER A 6 9.40 3.27 -20.62
C SER A 6 10.45 2.88 -19.58
N LEU A 7 10.24 3.26 -18.33
CA LEU A 7 10.98 2.71 -17.20
C LEU A 7 10.63 1.22 -17.14
N GLY A 8 11.51 0.40 -17.73
CA GLY A 8 11.43 -1.05 -17.63
C GLY A 8 11.60 -1.44 -16.16
N GLU A 9 10.90 -2.48 -15.76
CA GLU A 9 11.01 -3.12 -14.44
C GLU A 9 12.48 -3.40 -14.13
N SER A 10 13.04 -2.69 -13.14
CA SER A 10 14.41 -2.88 -12.68
C SER A 10 14.46 -4.00 -11.63
N VAL A 11 15.39 -4.92 -11.79
CA VAL A 11 15.60 -6.06 -10.87
C VAL A 11 16.96 -5.91 -10.22
N LEU A 12 17.00 -6.07 -8.91
CA LEU A 12 18.23 -6.05 -8.11
C LEU A 12 18.88 -7.44 -8.11
N ALA A 13 20.10 -7.59 -8.60
CA ALA A 13 20.85 -8.85 -8.59
C ALA A 13 22.07 -8.80 -7.67
N LEU A 14 22.17 -9.78 -6.79
CA LEU A 14 23.29 -9.97 -5.87
C LEU A 14 24.21 -11.09 -6.39
N ILE A 15 25.40 -10.80 -6.85
CA ILE A 15 26.34 -11.79 -7.39
C ILE A 15 27.55 -11.96 -6.48
N LEU A 16 27.82 -13.21 -6.16
CA LEU A 16 28.94 -13.65 -5.33
C LEU A 16 30.02 -14.41 -6.10
N ALA A 17 31.28 -14.13 -5.81
CA ALA A 17 32.39 -14.94 -6.22
C ALA A 17 32.96 -15.74 -5.01
N VAL A 18 32.78 -17.07 -4.98
CA VAL A 18 33.39 -17.99 -3.98
C VAL A 18 33.80 -19.27 -4.65
N ALA A 19 34.90 -19.87 -4.18
CA ALA A 19 35.48 -21.12 -4.66
C ALA A 19 34.57 -22.36 -4.47
N PRO A 20 34.67 -23.42 -5.27
CA PRO A 20 33.63 -24.43 -5.46
C PRO A 20 33.53 -25.43 -4.30
N ALA A 21 32.28 -25.67 -3.87
CA ALA A 21 31.89 -26.88 -3.15
C ALA A 21 31.05 -27.78 -4.07
N ARG A 22 31.22 -29.10 -3.93
CA ARG A 22 30.67 -30.14 -4.81
C ARG A 22 29.13 -30.16 -4.84
N ALA A 23 28.59 -30.44 -6.01
CA ALA A 23 27.20 -30.41 -6.39
C ALA A 23 26.32 -31.46 -5.68
N ALA A 24 25.14 -31.05 -5.25
CA ALA A 24 23.95 -31.88 -5.04
C ALA A 24 22.81 -31.40 -5.92
N GLY A 25 22.02 -32.33 -6.42
CA GLY A 25 21.12 -32.21 -7.57
C GLY A 25 20.16 -31.02 -7.62
N ALA A 26 19.87 -30.61 -8.84
CA ALA A 26 19.01 -29.47 -9.18
C ALA A 26 17.52 -29.77 -8.94
N ALA A 27 16.84 -28.87 -8.23
CA ALA A 27 15.38 -28.80 -8.20
C ALA A 27 14.90 -27.73 -9.18
N ALA A 28 13.73 -27.97 -9.81
CA ALA A 28 13.08 -27.05 -10.72
C ALA A 28 12.58 -25.79 -9.98
N PRO A 29 12.40 -24.64 -10.66
CA PRO A 29 11.84 -23.46 -10.01
C PRO A 29 10.43 -23.75 -9.50
N PRO A 30 10.03 -23.26 -8.31
CA PRO A 30 8.71 -23.49 -7.76
C PRO A 30 7.64 -22.79 -8.60
N SER A 31 6.51 -23.46 -8.78
CA SER A 31 5.28 -22.92 -9.35
C SER A 31 4.64 -21.91 -8.39
N ASP A 32 3.97 -20.90 -8.93
CA ASP A 32 3.48 -19.67 -8.28
C ASP A 32 2.22 -19.85 -7.38
N ASP A 33 2.04 -21.01 -6.73
CA ASP A 33 0.85 -21.37 -5.96
C ASP A 33 1.06 -21.33 -4.43
N GLY A 34 2.09 -20.62 -3.94
CA GLY A 34 2.40 -20.55 -2.52
C GLY A 34 1.57 -19.51 -1.75
N ALA A 35 0.95 -19.93 -0.64
CA ALA A 35 0.34 -19.04 0.35
C ALA A 35 1.28 -17.89 0.71
N ASP A 36 0.75 -16.67 0.79
CA ASP A 36 1.49 -15.45 1.13
C ASP A 36 2.06 -15.61 2.57
N PRO A 37 3.38 -15.62 2.76
CA PRO A 37 3.95 -15.82 4.09
C PRO A 37 3.71 -14.58 4.97
N GLY A 38 3.38 -14.76 6.25
CA GLY A 38 3.23 -13.70 7.27
C GLY A 38 4.40 -12.71 7.31
N THR A 39 4.66 -11.96 8.39
CA THR A 39 5.79 -11.02 8.56
C THR A 39 7.04 -11.38 7.76
N GLY A 40 7.82 -10.41 7.28
CA GLY A 40 9.06 -10.65 6.53
C GLY A 40 9.75 -11.94 6.90
N VAL A 41 9.76 -12.93 6.01
CA VAL A 41 10.15 -14.31 6.31
C VAL A 41 11.30 -14.76 5.43
N LEU A 42 12.10 -15.66 5.95
CA LEU A 42 13.05 -16.45 5.19
C LEU A 42 12.65 -17.92 5.33
N VAL A 43 12.33 -18.57 4.21
CA VAL A 43 11.82 -19.95 4.16
C VAL A 43 12.68 -20.78 3.22
N ALA A 44 12.99 -22.02 3.59
CA ALA A 44 13.61 -22.99 2.70
C ALA A 44 12.63 -24.11 2.36
N HIS A 45 12.70 -24.63 1.13
CA HIS A 45 11.92 -25.80 0.72
C HIS A 45 12.78 -27.05 0.79
N VAL A 46 12.40 -28.00 1.64
CA VAL A 46 13.15 -29.24 1.89
C VAL A 46 12.24 -30.43 1.72
N ALA A 47 12.49 -31.24 0.70
CA ALA A 47 11.69 -32.43 0.38
C ALA A 47 10.18 -32.15 0.25
N GLY A 48 9.81 -30.98 -0.28
CA GLY A 48 8.41 -30.55 -0.44
C GLY A 48 7.77 -29.97 0.81
N GLN A 49 8.55 -29.76 1.88
CA GLN A 49 8.11 -29.09 3.09
C GLN A 49 8.78 -27.74 3.26
N GLU A 50 8.04 -26.75 3.73
CA GLU A 50 8.57 -25.47 4.10
C GLU A 50 9.28 -25.53 5.46
N VAL A 51 10.49 -24.99 5.52
CA VAL A 51 11.30 -24.88 6.73
C VAL A 51 11.56 -23.39 6.98
N PRO A 52 10.82 -22.76 7.89
CA PRO A 52 11.04 -21.36 8.20
C PRO A 52 12.35 -21.15 8.96
N PHE A 53 13.04 -20.06 8.65
CA PHE A 53 14.16 -19.57 9.45
C PHE A 53 13.60 -18.68 10.57
N PRO A 54 13.80 -19.02 11.84
CA PRO A 54 13.34 -18.18 12.93
C PRO A 54 13.88 -16.76 12.83
N LEU A 55 13.00 -15.77 12.90
CA LEU A 55 13.37 -14.36 13.02
C LEU A 55 13.82 -14.09 14.45
N ALA A 56 15.09 -13.74 14.62
CA ALA A 56 15.69 -13.46 15.93
C ALA A 56 15.52 -11.99 16.37
N GLY A 57 15.17 -11.10 15.47
CA GLY A 57 14.90 -9.70 15.76
C GLY A 57 14.84 -8.84 14.52
N MET A 58 14.17 -7.68 14.67
CA MET A 58 14.04 -6.66 13.63
C MET A 58 14.36 -5.27 14.21
N SER A 59 15.02 -4.44 13.42
CA SER A 59 15.11 -3.01 13.70
C SER A 59 14.81 -2.19 12.45
N ALA A 60 14.18 -1.04 12.63
CA ALA A 60 13.90 -0.09 11.57
C ALA A 60 14.30 1.33 11.99
N ALA A 61 15.05 2.01 11.12
CA ALA A 61 15.40 3.42 11.26
C ALA A 61 14.71 4.21 10.14
N ILE A 62 13.76 5.06 10.51
CA ILE A 62 12.98 5.89 9.59
C ILE A 62 13.54 7.30 9.60
N ARG A 63 13.87 7.83 8.44
CA ARG A 63 14.30 9.23 8.25
C ARG A 63 13.34 9.92 7.31
N VAL A 64 12.73 10.98 7.81
CA VAL A 64 11.83 11.84 7.04
C VAL A 64 12.56 13.13 6.71
N SER A 65 12.55 13.51 5.44
CA SER A 65 13.07 14.78 4.91
C SER A 65 11.99 15.43 4.05
N GLY A 66 11.26 16.39 4.62
CA GLY A 66 10.05 16.94 4.02
C GLY A 66 8.96 15.90 3.86
N VAL A 67 8.69 15.49 2.62
CA VAL A 67 7.74 14.41 2.27
C VAL A 67 8.44 13.08 1.97
N MET A 68 9.77 13.09 1.78
CA MET A 68 10.53 11.88 1.47
C MET A 68 10.81 11.07 2.74
N VAL A 69 10.58 9.79 2.67
CA VAL A 69 10.76 8.82 3.75
C VAL A 69 11.79 7.78 3.33
N ARG A 70 12.89 7.71 4.05
CA ARG A 70 13.85 6.61 3.93
C ARG A 70 13.73 5.70 5.14
N THR A 71 13.55 4.41 4.90
CA THR A 71 13.46 3.39 5.95
C THR A 71 14.55 2.35 5.76
N ASP A 72 15.47 2.28 6.71
CA ASP A 72 16.51 1.23 6.76
C ASP A 72 16.07 0.15 7.74
N ILE A 73 15.96 -1.07 7.26
CA ILE A 73 15.47 -2.24 7.98
C ILE A 73 16.60 -3.25 8.12
N GLU A 74 16.79 -3.76 9.32
CA GLU A 74 17.65 -4.92 9.58
C GLU A 74 16.79 -6.05 10.15
N GLN A 75 16.87 -7.23 9.54
CA GLN A 75 16.25 -8.45 10.04
C GLN A 75 17.31 -9.54 10.21
N ARG A 76 17.24 -10.27 11.32
CA ARG A 76 18.18 -11.34 11.63
C ARG A 76 17.45 -12.67 11.70
N PHE A 77 17.89 -13.61 10.85
CA PHE A 77 17.38 -14.98 10.78
C PHE A 77 18.51 -15.96 11.11
N ARG A 78 18.13 -17.21 11.39
CA ARG A 78 19.11 -18.27 11.62
C ARG A 78 18.69 -19.54 10.88
N ASN A 79 19.66 -20.18 10.16
CA ASN A 79 19.43 -21.50 9.58
C ASN A 79 19.14 -22.52 10.70
N PRO A 80 17.94 -23.12 10.76
CA PRO A 80 17.58 -24.03 11.85
C PRO A 80 18.23 -25.41 11.75
N LEU A 81 18.83 -25.78 10.60
CA LEU A 81 19.34 -27.11 10.33
C LEU A 81 20.88 -27.18 10.33
N ASP A 82 21.41 -28.42 10.50
CA ASP A 82 22.84 -28.71 10.46
C ASP A 82 23.34 -28.99 9.04
N ARG A 83 22.66 -28.49 8.01
CA ARG A 83 23.03 -28.61 6.60
C ARG A 83 22.83 -27.27 5.86
N PRO A 84 23.49 -27.06 4.71
CA PRO A 84 23.25 -25.92 3.87
C PRO A 84 21.81 -25.94 3.34
N LEU A 85 21.18 -24.75 3.21
CA LEU A 85 19.84 -24.56 2.68
C LEU A 85 19.84 -23.46 1.62
N ASP A 86 18.96 -23.62 0.64
CA ASP A 86 18.53 -22.52 -0.22
C ASP A 86 17.23 -21.98 0.35
N GLY A 87 17.16 -20.68 0.55
CA GLY A 87 16.00 -19.99 1.12
C GLY A 87 15.42 -18.94 0.19
N GLU A 88 14.16 -18.63 0.38
CA GLU A 88 13.49 -17.48 -0.21
C GLU A 88 13.16 -16.48 0.90
N TYR A 89 13.61 -15.25 0.72
CA TYR A 89 13.28 -14.15 1.60
C TYR A 89 12.16 -13.33 0.98
N ALA A 90 11.11 -13.07 1.74
CA ALA A 90 10.00 -12.21 1.36
C ALA A 90 9.78 -11.12 2.41
N PHE A 91 9.54 -9.90 1.97
CA PHE A 91 9.29 -8.76 2.86
C PHE A 91 8.20 -7.84 2.27
N PRO A 92 7.21 -7.43 3.09
CA PRO A 92 6.23 -6.44 2.68
C PRO A 92 6.88 -5.06 2.63
N ILE A 93 6.68 -4.34 1.54
CA ILE A 93 7.13 -2.95 1.40
C ILE A 93 5.92 -2.02 1.38
N PRO A 94 6.06 -0.76 1.82
CA PRO A 94 5.01 0.25 1.65
C PRO A 94 4.59 0.36 0.19
N GLU A 95 3.33 0.65 -0.04
CA GLU A 95 2.80 0.83 -1.40
C GLU A 95 3.44 2.06 -2.04
N GLY A 96 4.08 1.88 -3.19
CA GLY A 96 4.81 2.95 -3.87
C GLY A 96 6.27 3.09 -3.46
N ALA A 97 6.72 2.42 -2.41
CA ALA A 97 8.11 2.46 -2.00
C ALA A 97 9.02 1.77 -3.01
N ALA A 98 10.18 2.35 -3.23
CA ALA A 98 11.26 1.76 -4.01
C ALA A 98 12.30 1.14 -3.08
N VAL A 99 12.82 -0.04 -3.46
CA VAL A 99 14.02 -0.60 -2.83
C VAL A 99 15.24 0.13 -3.37
N ASP A 100 15.85 0.96 -2.52
CA ASP A 100 17.02 1.77 -2.85
C ASP A 100 18.33 0.98 -2.72
N ALA A 101 18.42 0.15 -1.68
CA ALA A 101 19.56 -0.72 -1.46
C ALA A 101 19.16 -1.99 -0.71
N MET A 102 19.90 -3.06 -0.97
CA MET A 102 19.82 -4.30 -0.21
C MET A 102 21.21 -4.86 0.03
N SER A 103 21.42 -5.42 1.22
CA SER A 103 22.57 -6.28 1.46
C SER A 103 22.20 -7.49 2.32
N LEU A 104 22.94 -8.58 2.10
CA LEU A 104 22.82 -9.82 2.87
C LEU A 104 24.15 -10.11 3.54
N ARG A 105 24.13 -10.34 4.85
CA ARG A 105 25.28 -10.83 5.57
C ARG A 105 25.03 -12.27 6.04
N ILE A 106 25.85 -13.20 5.60
CA ILE A 106 25.77 -14.62 5.94
C ILE A 106 27.07 -15.00 6.65
N GLY A 107 27.02 -15.24 7.95
CA GLY A 107 28.19 -15.36 8.79
C GLY A 107 29.03 -14.07 8.75
N GLU A 108 30.31 -14.19 8.33
CA GLU A 108 31.22 -13.03 8.21
C GLU A 108 31.21 -12.35 6.83
N ARG A 109 30.41 -12.83 5.88
CA ARG A 109 30.41 -12.34 4.50
C ARG A 109 29.23 -11.42 4.26
N THR A 110 29.49 -10.26 3.68
CA THR A 110 28.44 -9.30 3.28
C THR A 110 28.38 -9.23 1.75
N PHE A 111 27.15 -9.22 1.24
CA PHE A 111 26.82 -9.20 -0.17
C PHE A 111 25.94 -7.98 -0.42
N HIS A 112 26.31 -7.16 -1.38
CA HIS A 112 25.58 -5.96 -1.76
C HIS A 112 24.78 -6.22 -3.02
N GLY A 113 23.54 -5.75 -3.05
CA GLY A 113 22.68 -5.82 -4.23
C GLY A 113 23.14 -4.84 -5.32
N GLU A 114 23.10 -5.28 -6.58
CA GLU A 114 23.26 -4.43 -7.75
C GLU A 114 21.98 -4.43 -8.57
N ILE A 115 21.54 -3.24 -8.99
CA ILE A 115 20.39 -3.10 -9.88
C ILE A 115 20.80 -3.46 -11.30
N ARG A 116 20.17 -4.49 -11.89
CA ARG A 116 20.40 -4.95 -13.25
C ARG A 116 19.09 -5.16 -13.99
N GLU A 117 19.17 -5.30 -15.31
CA GLU A 117 18.04 -5.73 -16.12
C GLU A 117 17.59 -7.16 -15.72
N ARG A 118 16.28 -7.42 -15.70
CA ARG A 118 15.65 -8.64 -15.16
C ARG A 118 16.26 -9.93 -15.73
N GLU A 119 16.39 -10.02 -17.07
CA GLU A 119 16.93 -11.23 -17.70
C GLU A 119 18.44 -11.41 -17.45
N GLU A 120 19.19 -10.32 -17.35
CA GLU A 120 20.62 -10.36 -17.03
C GLU A 120 20.80 -10.83 -15.58
N ALA A 121 20.00 -10.32 -14.66
CA ALA A 121 19.98 -10.69 -13.26
C ALA A 121 19.70 -12.18 -13.07
N ARG A 122 18.66 -12.71 -13.74
CA ARG A 122 18.32 -14.15 -13.70
C ARG A 122 19.44 -15.04 -14.24
N ARG A 123 20.03 -14.69 -15.38
CA ARG A 123 21.17 -15.44 -15.96
C ARG A 123 22.37 -15.48 -15.03
N ALA A 124 22.68 -14.35 -14.40
CA ALA A 124 23.79 -14.25 -13.46
C ALA A 124 23.55 -15.10 -12.19
N PHE A 125 22.33 -15.09 -11.65
CA PHE A 125 21.92 -15.92 -10.51
C PHE A 125 22.02 -17.42 -10.83
N GLU A 126 21.44 -17.88 -11.92
CA GLU A 126 21.51 -19.28 -12.32
C GLU A 126 22.95 -19.77 -12.52
N SER A 127 23.79 -18.96 -13.15
CA SER A 127 25.20 -19.27 -13.32
C SER A 127 25.93 -19.40 -11.98
N ALA A 128 25.65 -18.53 -11.02
CA ALA A 128 26.24 -18.57 -9.70
C ALA A 128 25.72 -19.77 -8.88
N ARG A 129 24.43 -20.08 -8.96
CA ARG A 129 23.78 -21.22 -8.29
C ARG A 129 24.37 -22.56 -8.76
N ILE A 130 24.45 -22.74 -10.08
CA ILE A 130 25.06 -23.96 -10.68
C ILE A 130 26.52 -24.11 -10.28
N ALA A 131 27.27 -23.01 -10.15
CA ALA A 131 28.66 -23.01 -9.71
C ALA A 131 28.81 -23.21 -8.18
N GLY A 132 27.74 -23.49 -7.43
CA GLY A 132 27.77 -23.69 -5.97
C GLY A 132 28.13 -22.42 -5.19
N ARG A 133 28.00 -21.25 -5.82
CA ARG A 133 28.26 -19.95 -5.19
C ARG A 133 26.97 -19.44 -4.57
N ALA A 134 27.06 -18.82 -3.39
CA ALA A 134 25.92 -18.11 -2.83
C ALA A 134 25.57 -16.94 -3.77
N ALA A 135 24.29 -16.79 -4.06
CA ALA A 135 23.76 -15.75 -4.94
C ALA A 135 22.35 -15.38 -4.50
N ALA A 136 21.93 -14.18 -4.78
CA ALA A 136 20.55 -13.76 -4.61
C ALA A 136 20.08 -12.99 -5.85
N VAL A 137 18.85 -13.26 -6.30
CA VAL A 137 18.15 -12.46 -7.31
C VAL A 137 16.89 -11.93 -6.66
N VAL A 138 16.67 -10.66 -6.86
CA VAL A 138 15.52 -9.95 -6.33
C VAL A 138 14.57 -9.64 -7.45
N GLU A 139 13.31 -10.02 -7.27
CA GLU A 139 12.22 -9.69 -8.17
C GLU A 139 11.08 -9.06 -7.38
N GLN A 140 10.55 -7.93 -7.86
CA GLN A 140 9.31 -7.39 -7.37
C GLN A 140 8.16 -8.11 -8.10
N HIS A 141 7.51 -9.05 -7.44
CA HIS A 141 6.40 -9.82 -8.02
C HIS A 141 5.06 -9.06 -7.94
N ARG A 142 4.91 -8.24 -6.89
CA ARG A 142 3.76 -7.34 -6.69
C ARG A 142 4.25 -5.99 -6.17
N PRO A 143 3.49 -4.90 -6.35
CA PRO A 143 3.91 -3.57 -5.92
C PRO A 143 4.25 -3.43 -4.43
N ASN A 144 3.76 -4.35 -3.60
CA ASN A 144 3.91 -4.31 -2.14
C ASN A 144 4.63 -5.54 -1.54
N LEU A 145 5.21 -6.42 -2.37
CA LEU A 145 5.91 -7.60 -1.91
C LEU A 145 7.24 -7.76 -2.63
N PHE A 146 8.29 -7.78 -1.84
CA PHE A 146 9.65 -7.98 -2.26
C PHE A 146 10.08 -9.42 -1.98
N ARG A 147 10.57 -10.14 -2.98
CA ARG A 147 11.05 -11.51 -2.83
C ARG A 147 12.49 -11.65 -3.35
N THR A 148 13.30 -12.45 -2.67
CA THR A 148 14.66 -12.77 -3.10
C THR A 148 15.04 -14.18 -2.74
N GLY A 149 15.55 -14.95 -3.71
CA GLY A 149 16.18 -16.24 -3.46
C GLY A 149 17.57 -16.06 -2.85
N VAL A 150 17.89 -16.82 -1.82
CA VAL A 150 19.21 -16.85 -1.16
C VAL A 150 19.74 -18.28 -1.19
N ALA A 151 20.76 -18.52 -1.99
CA ALA A 151 21.34 -19.86 -2.17
C ALA A 151 22.48 -20.17 -1.19
N ASN A 152 22.63 -21.44 -0.84
CA ASN A 152 23.76 -21.99 -0.09
C ASN A 152 24.01 -21.35 1.29
N ILE A 153 22.96 -21.14 2.08
CA ILE A 153 23.05 -20.64 3.47
C ILE A 153 23.72 -21.77 4.32
N PRO A 154 24.88 -21.54 4.94
CA PRO A 154 25.59 -22.58 5.70
C PRO A 154 24.79 -23.12 6.90
N PRO A 155 25.11 -24.30 7.40
CA PRO A 155 24.48 -24.86 8.60
C PRO A 155 24.57 -23.91 9.78
N ARG A 156 23.44 -23.72 10.50
CA ARG A 156 23.36 -22.88 11.71
C ARG A 156 23.82 -21.43 11.56
N ALA A 157 24.07 -20.97 10.33
CA ALA A 157 24.53 -19.61 10.09
C ALA A 157 23.44 -18.58 10.37
N ASP A 158 23.86 -17.42 10.88
CA ASP A 158 23.03 -16.24 10.95
C ASP A 158 22.97 -15.57 9.56
N VAL A 159 21.77 -15.18 9.17
CA VAL A 159 21.48 -14.40 7.96
C VAL A 159 20.94 -13.06 8.39
N ILE A 160 21.65 -11.98 8.06
CA ILE A 160 21.20 -10.64 8.33
C ILE A 160 20.87 -9.97 7.01
N VAL A 161 19.61 -9.55 6.89
CA VAL A 161 19.09 -8.83 5.73
C VAL A 161 19.04 -7.35 6.08
N HIS A 162 19.71 -6.52 5.31
CA HIS A 162 19.54 -5.07 5.32
C HIS A 162 18.76 -4.66 4.07
N LEU A 163 17.72 -3.89 4.26
CA LEU A 163 16.87 -3.35 3.20
C LEU A 163 16.70 -1.84 3.43
N SER A 164 17.00 -1.03 2.42
CA SER A 164 16.76 0.40 2.41
C SER A 164 15.64 0.70 1.43
N LEU A 165 14.58 1.34 1.94
CA LEU A 165 13.40 1.75 1.20
C LEU A 165 13.36 3.26 1.06
N LEU A 166 12.93 3.74 -0.08
CA LEU A 166 12.62 5.14 -0.35
C LEU A 166 11.15 5.26 -0.70
N ASP A 167 10.42 6.12 -0.02
CA ASP A 167 8.99 6.30 -0.15
C ASP A 167 8.62 7.78 -0.04
N GLU A 168 7.39 8.11 -0.38
CA GLU A 168 6.81 9.44 -0.20
C GLU A 168 5.68 9.34 0.83
N ALA A 169 5.68 10.26 1.81
CA ALA A 169 4.64 10.30 2.82
C ALA A 169 3.29 10.68 2.21
N ASP A 170 2.25 9.94 2.55
CA ASP A 170 0.88 10.27 2.18
C ASP A 170 0.39 11.52 2.91
N TRP A 171 -0.41 12.35 2.25
CA TRP A 171 -1.10 13.46 2.88
C TRP A 171 -2.56 13.12 3.07
N SER A 172 -3.04 13.15 4.30
CA SER A 172 -4.44 12.92 4.65
C SER A 172 -4.81 13.69 5.92
N ASP A 173 -5.99 14.30 5.94
CA ASP A 173 -6.55 14.99 7.11
C ASP A 173 -5.57 16.01 7.74
N GLY A 174 -4.93 16.83 6.88
CA GLY A 174 -4.02 17.87 7.32
C GLY A 174 -2.73 17.36 7.99
N ALA A 175 -2.39 16.09 7.84
CA ALA A 175 -1.18 15.46 8.35
C ALA A 175 -0.50 14.61 7.27
N PHE A 176 0.80 14.47 7.37
CA PHE A 176 1.55 13.47 6.65
C PHE A 176 1.51 12.14 7.40
N GLU A 177 1.53 11.05 6.66
CA GLU A 177 1.54 9.70 7.21
C GLU A 177 2.51 8.81 6.42
N THR A 178 3.23 7.95 7.13
CA THR A 178 3.96 6.83 6.53
C THR A 178 3.65 5.54 7.28
N VAL A 179 3.61 4.44 6.53
CA VAL A 179 3.30 3.11 7.06
C VAL A 179 4.48 2.19 6.83
N LEU A 180 5.04 1.63 7.89
CA LEU A 180 5.99 0.52 7.81
C LEU A 180 5.21 -0.78 8.05
N PRO A 181 5.00 -1.61 7.02
CA PRO A 181 4.35 -2.90 7.20
C PRO A 181 5.23 -3.79 8.08
N LEU A 182 4.68 -4.27 9.18
CA LEU A 182 5.33 -5.24 10.07
C LEU A 182 4.73 -6.63 9.92
N THR A 183 3.52 -6.70 9.31
CA THR A 183 2.81 -7.95 9.06
C THR A 183 2.46 -8.07 7.58
N ILE A 184 2.53 -9.28 7.03
CA ILE A 184 1.86 -9.62 5.77
C ILE A 184 0.53 -10.23 6.17
N THR A 185 -0.55 -9.48 6.05
CA THR A 185 -1.89 -10.05 6.16
C THR A 185 -2.15 -10.85 4.90
N PRO A 186 -2.61 -12.13 4.98
CA PRO A 186 -3.02 -12.87 3.80
C PRO A 186 -4.13 -12.06 3.10
N ARG A 187 -3.80 -11.40 2.01
CA ARG A 187 -4.78 -10.76 1.15
C ARG A 187 -5.34 -11.85 0.25
N TYR A 188 -6.54 -12.28 0.58
CA TYR A 188 -7.37 -13.17 -0.23
C TYR A 188 -6.63 -14.40 -0.78
N SER A 189 -6.53 -15.45 0.04
CA SER A 189 -6.47 -16.81 -0.48
C SER A 189 -7.89 -17.19 -0.87
N PRO A 190 -8.15 -17.66 -2.11
CA PRO A 190 -9.42 -18.32 -2.41
C PRO A 190 -9.66 -19.40 -1.37
N ALA A 191 -10.92 -19.62 -0.99
CA ALA A 191 -11.26 -20.63 0.00
C ALA A 191 -10.53 -21.94 -0.32
N PRO A 192 -9.82 -22.56 0.66
CA PRO A 192 -9.08 -23.79 0.39
C PRO A 192 -10.02 -24.83 -0.19
N LEU A 193 -9.59 -25.53 -1.22
CA LEU A 193 -10.33 -26.65 -1.76
C LEU A 193 -10.54 -27.71 -0.67
N PRO A 194 -11.66 -28.46 -0.66
CA PRO A 194 -11.92 -29.46 0.36
C PRO A 194 -10.76 -30.46 0.47
N GLY A 195 -10.03 -30.40 1.60
CA GLY A 195 -8.87 -31.27 1.88
C GLY A 195 -7.52 -30.56 1.92
N GLU A 196 -7.44 -29.25 1.63
CA GLU A 196 -6.24 -28.45 1.85
C GLU A 196 -6.24 -27.81 3.24
N PRO A 197 -5.09 -27.77 3.96
CA PRO A 197 -4.98 -27.08 5.23
C PRO A 197 -5.25 -25.59 5.02
N SER A 198 -6.06 -24.98 5.87
CA SER A 198 -6.36 -23.56 5.82
C SER A 198 -5.09 -22.76 6.10
N ALA A 199 -4.87 -21.65 5.37
CA ALA A 199 -3.75 -20.73 5.58
C ALA A 199 -3.66 -20.19 7.04
N ARG A 200 -4.68 -20.40 7.85
CA ARG A 200 -4.73 -20.06 9.28
C ARG A 200 -3.91 -21.02 10.15
N GLU A 201 -3.59 -22.22 9.65
CA GLU A 201 -2.77 -23.21 10.37
C GLU A 201 -1.27 -23.07 10.07
N ALA A 202 -0.88 -22.28 9.06
CA ALA A 202 0.51 -22.06 8.66
C ALA A 202 1.14 -20.78 9.22
N ALA A 203 0.42 -19.98 10.02
CA ALA A 203 1.04 -18.90 10.76
C ALA A 203 1.91 -19.50 11.86
N PRO A 204 3.25 -19.25 11.89
CA PRO A 204 4.07 -19.72 13.00
C PRO A 204 3.56 -19.05 14.28
N GLU A 205 2.95 -19.83 15.18
CA GLU A 205 2.46 -19.37 16.48
C GLU A 205 3.58 -18.85 17.42
N ASP A 206 4.84 -18.84 16.99
CA ASP A 206 6.02 -18.53 17.81
C ASP A 206 7.00 -17.54 17.15
N THR A 207 6.53 -16.45 16.54
CA THR A 207 7.44 -15.30 16.34
C THR A 207 7.54 -14.49 17.63
N THR A 208 8.44 -14.91 18.53
CA THR A 208 8.80 -14.13 19.72
C THR A 208 9.69 -12.92 19.40
N ALA A 209 9.87 -12.59 18.13
CA ALA A 209 10.71 -11.49 17.70
C ALA A 209 9.98 -10.14 17.85
N ASP A 210 10.64 -9.23 18.52
CA ASP A 210 10.20 -7.84 18.63
C ASP A 210 10.89 -6.96 17.58
N ALA A 211 10.19 -5.91 17.12
CA ALA A 211 10.75 -4.84 16.32
C ALA A 211 11.16 -3.65 17.19
N LYS A 212 12.35 -3.11 16.91
CA LYS A 212 12.81 -1.82 17.45
C LYS A 212 12.66 -0.77 16.35
N ILE A 213 11.94 0.30 16.62
CA ILE A 213 11.67 1.36 15.65
C ILE A 213 12.14 2.68 16.20
N HIS A 214 12.93 3.40 15.39
CA HIS A 214 13.39 4.73 15.65
C HIS A 214 13.14 5.61 14.44
N ALA A 215 12.54 6.79 14.61
CA ALA A 215 12.32 7.72 13.52
C ALA A 215 12.90 9.10 13.83
N VAL A 216 13.39 9.79 12.80
CA VAL A 216 13.81 11.18 12.83
C VAL A 216 13.07 11.93 11.75
N ILE A 217 12.32 12.97 12.12
CA ILE A 217 11.52 13.78 11.19
C ILE A 217 12.18 15.17 11.08
N ASP A 218 12.64 15.51 9.88
CA ASP A 218 13.01 16.83 9.44
C ASP A 218 11.97 17.29 8.42
N ALA A 219 10.87 17.83 8.90
CA ALA A 219 9.74 18.19 8.05
C ALA A 219 9.98 19.46 7.21
N GLY A 220 11.07 20.22 7.48
CA GLY A 220 11.33 21.52 6.84
C GLY A 220 10.37 22.63 7.28
N VAL A 221 9.34 22.31 8.05
CA VAL A 221 8.33 23.23 8.62
C VAL A 221 8.07 22.89 10.08
N PRO A 222 7.61 23.86 10.92
CA PRO A 222 7.22 23.58 12.29
C PRO A 222 6.09 22.55 12.34
N LEU A 223 6.20 21.60 13.27
CA LEU A 223 5.18 20.61 13.54
C LEU A 223 4.32 20.99 14.74
N ASP A 224 3.06 20.62 14.70
CA ASP A 224 2.11 20.79 15.81
C ASP A 224 1.98 19.50 16.59
N GLU A 225 1.95 18.37 15.88
CA GLU A 225 1.75 17.06 16.47
C GLU A 225 2.57 15.99 15.73
N VAL A 226 3.11 15.04 16.50
CA VAL A 226 3.72 13.81 15.99
C VAL A 226 3.19 12.65 16.79
N THR A 227 2.48 11.74 16.15
CA THR A 227 1.76 10.62 16.79
C THR A 227 1.90 9.32 15.99
N SER A 228 1.48 8.23 16.61
CA SER A 228 1.25 6.96 15.93
C SER A 228 -0.11 6.41 16.38
N PRO A 229 -1.07 6.23 15.44
CA PRO A 229 -2.36 5.64 15.76
C PRO A 229 -2.27 4.14 16.08
N SER A 230 -1.19 3.47 15.66
CA SER A 230 -0.99 2.02 15.86
C SER A 230 -0.17 1.67 17.09
N HIS A 231 0.73 2.56 17.55
CA HIS A 231 1.69 2.28 18.61
C HIS A 231 1.87 3.46 19.55
N ALA A 232 2.12 3.19 20.83
CA ALA A 232 2.52 4.24 21.78
C ALA A 232 3.95 4.69 21.48
N VAL A 233 4.14 5.98 21.19
CA VAL A 233 5.43 6.58 20.86
C VAL A 233 5.78 7.74 21.81
N LEU A 234 7.07 8.01 21.93
CA LEU A 234 7.64 9.20 22.57
C LEU A 234 8.26 10.06 21.48
N ALA A 235 7.80 11.29 21.33
CA ALA A 235 8.32 12.26 20.39
C ALA A 235 9.04 13.39 21.15
N ALA A 236 10.26 13.73 20.71
CA ALA A 236 11.07 14.80 21.31
C ALA A 236 11.60 15.72 20.21
N ALA A 237 11.18 16.98 20.22
CA ALA A 237 11.64 17.99 19.27
C ALA A 237 12.97 18.60 19.75
N SER A 238 13.96 18.69 18.85
CA SER A 238 15.24 19.34 19.06
C SER A 238 15.81 19.87 17.76
N GLN A 239 16.27 21.11 17.73
CA GLN A 239 16.97 21.73 16.60
C GLN A 239 16.20 21.62 15.25
N GLY A 240 14.88 21.80 15.28
CA GLY A 240 14.04 21.71 14.07
C GLY A 240 13.69 20.28 13.61
N ARG A 241 14.21 19.26 14.31
CA ARG A 241 13.91 17.85 14.07
C ARG A 241 13.12 17.26 15.21
N THR A 242 12.33 16.24 14.91
CA THR A 242 11.61 15.47 15.93
C THR A 242 12.08 14.02 15.92
N GLU A 243 12.63 13.58 17.03
CA GLU A 243 13.02 12.19 17.24
C GLU A 243 11.84 11.43 17.83
N VAL A 244 11.54 10.23 17.28
CA VAL A 244 10.41 9.39 17.69
C VAL A 244 10.91 7.99 18.02
N ARG A 245 10.49 7.47 19.17
CA ARG A 245 10.83 6.13 19.65
C ARG A 245 9.58 5.43 20.19
N LEU A 246 9.54 4.11 20.10
CA LEU A 246 8.51 3.33 20.77
C LEU A 246 8.58 3.55 22.29
N ALA A 247 7.44 3.78 22.93
CA ALA A 247 7.38 4.05 24.38
C ALA A 247 7.89 2.87 25.24
N ARG A 248 7.76 1.64 24.74
CA ARG A 248 8.27 0.42 25.40
C ARG A 248 9.61 -0.07 24.85
N GLY A 249 10.24 0.69 23.95
CA GLY A 249 11.52 0.34 23.32
C GLY A 249 11.42 -0.70 22.20
N ALA A 250 10.47 -1.61 22.25
CA ALA A 250 10.20 -2.61 21.21
C ALA A 250 8.69 -2.93 21.13
N THR A 251 8.26 -3.56 20.04
CA THR A 251 6.86 -3.96 19.79
C THR A 251 6.80 -5.32 19.11
N PRO A 252 5.80 -6.16 19.40
CA PRO A 252 5.51 -7.35 18.61
C PRO A 252 5.26 -7.02 17.14
N LEU A 253 5.52 -7.98 16.26
CA LEU A 253 5.27 -7.87 14.82
C LEU A 253 3.82 -8.28 14.50
N ASP A 254 2.84 -7.68 15.17
CA ASP A 254 1.41 -8.05 15.10
C ASP A 254 0.54 -7.06 14.32
N ARG A 255 1.08 -5.88 13.99
CA ARG A 255 0.39 -4.82 13.23
C ARG A 255 1.38 -3.84 12.62
N ASP A 256 0.97 -3.14 11.58
CA ASP A 256 1.78 -2.13 10.90
C ASP A 256 2.10 -0.95 11.80
N PHE A 257 3.32 -0.44 11.70
CA PHE A 257 3.71 0.80 12.37
C PHE A 257 3.31 1.99 11.50
N VAL A 258 2.43 2.84 12.01
CA VAL A 258 1.96 4.06 11.35
C VAL A 258 2.54 5.27 12.07
N LEU A 259 3.20 6.16 11.35
CA LEU A 259 3.74 7.41 11.88
C LEU A 259 3.05 8.60 11.19
N ARG A 260 2.47 9.49 11.99
CA ARG A 260 1.80 10.71 11.51
C ARG A 260 2.47 11.95 12.07
N TRP A 261 2.60 12.99 11.23
CA TRP A 261 3.05 14.30 11.67
C TRP A 261 2.23 15.39 11.01
N ARG A 262 1.78 16.35 11.82
CA ARG A 262 0.94 17.46 11.38
C ARG A 262 1.77 18.74 11.35
N PRO A 263 1.90 19.43 10.20
CA PRO A 263 2.44 20.77 10.15
C PRO A 263 1.60 21.74 10.98
N ARG A 264 2.27 22.71 11.59
CA ARG A 264 1.59 23.74 12.38
C ARG A 264 0.70 24.60 11.48
N ALA A 265 -0.59 24.64 11.77
CA ALA A 265 -1.53 25.51 11.10
C ALA A 265 -1.12 26.99 11.29
N SER A 266 -1.21 27.78 10.22
CA SER A 266 -0.90 29.21 10.22
C SER A 266 -1.94 29.99 9.40
N ALA A 267 -2.19 31.25 9.74
CA ALA A 267 -3.02 32.15 8.95
C ALA A 267 -2.35 32.61 7.63
N ALA A 268 -1.04 32.38 7.50
CA ALA A 268 -0.26 32.64 6.29
C ALA A 268 0.33 31.33 5.75
N PRO A 269 0.59 31.21 4.42
CA PRO A 269 1.30 30.06 3.87
C PRO A 269 2.66 29.88 4.55
N VAL A 270 3.03 28.63 4.86
CA VAL A 270 4.35 28.27 5.40
C VAL A 270 5.17 27.61 4.31
N LEU A 271 6.35 28.19 4.02
CA LEU A 271 7.30 27.63 3.08
C LEU A 271 8.43 26.92 3.83
N GLY A 272 8.61 25.63 3.57
CA GLY A 272 9.78 24.85 3.95
C GLY A 272 10.72 24.66 2.78
N ALA A 273 12.02 24.65 3.02
CA ALA A 273 13.01 24.32 2.01
C ALA A 273 14.09 23.41 2.61
N LEU A 274 14.38 22.32 1.91
CA LEU A 274 15.46 21.39 2.26
C LEU A 274 16.45 21.36 1.09
N VAL A 275 17.73 21.34 1.39
CA VAL A 275 18.80 21.32 0.40
C VAL A 275 19.76 20.19 0.72
N GLU A 276 20.09 19.40 -0.29
CA GLU A 276 21.05 18.30 -0.22
C GLU A 276 22.13 18.48 -1.28
N GLN A 277 23.38 18.20 -0.89
CA GLN A 277 24.51 18.11 -1.83
C GLN A 277 24.73 16.64 -2.20
N GLY A 278 24.47 16.31 -3.47
CA GLY A 278 24.71 14.98 -4.02
C GLY A 278 25.93 14.94 -4.94
N GLU A 279 26.30 13.77 -5.42
CA GLU A 279 27.41 13.55 -6.36
C GLU A 279 27.25 14.35 -7.68
N HIS A 280 26.02 14.57 -8.12
CA HIS A 280 25.72 15.20 -9.41
C HIS A 280 25.25 16.66 -9.29
N GLY A 281 25.35 17.25 -8.08
CA GLY A 281 24.98 18.65 -7.83
C GLY A 281 24.17 18.86 -6.57
N ALA A 282 23.68 20.07 -6.38
CA ALA A 282 22.79 20.44 -5.30
C ALA A 282 21.33 20.18 -5.69
N TYR A 283 20.58 19.57 -4.80
CA TYR A 283 19.14 19.34 -4.95
C TYR A 283 18.41 20.17 -3.90
N ALA A 284 17.29 20.77 -4.27
CA ALA A 284 16.45 21.53 -3.35
C ALA A 284 15.00 21.04 -3.47
N MET A 285 14.36 20.82 -2.33
CA MET A 285 12.93 20.56 -2.21
C MET A 285 12.28 21.73 -1.52
N ALA A 286 11.24 22.31 -2.14
CA ALA A 286 10.40 23.34 -1.56
C ALA A 286 9.03 22.76 -1.25
N MET A 287 8.56 22.96 -0.03
CA MET A 287 7.24 22.51 0.43
C MET A 287 6.43 23.73 0.86
N LEU A 288 5.25 23.89 0.28
CA LEU A 288 4.31 24.96 0.63
C LEU A 288 3.12 24.35 1.38
N VAL A 289 2.96 24.73 2.65
CA VAL A 289 1.77 24.39 3.44
C VAL A 289 0.78 25.56 3.31
N PRO A 290 -0.43 25.31 2.75
CA PRO A 290 -1.44 26.34 2.61
C PRO A 290 -1.85 26.91 3.97
N PRO A 291 -2.36 28.15 4.04
CA PRO A 291 -2.88 28.68 5.28
C PRO A 291 -4.17 27.94 5.68
N ALA A 292 -4.36 27.69 6.97
CA ALA A 292 -5.66 27.31 7.50
C ALA A 292 -6.56 28.54 7.52
N VAL A 293 -7.28 28.79 6.45
CA VAL A 293 -8.23 29.90 6.34
C VAL A 293 -9.62 29.31 6.25
N ASP A 294 -10.41 29.48 7.29
CA ASP A 294 -11.85 29.43 7.16
C ASP A 294 -12.25 30.66 6.32
N LEU A 295 -12.58 30.44 5.06
CA LEU A 295 -13.18 31.48 4.23
C LEU A 295 -14.69 31.57 4.53
N PRO A 296 -15.15 32.49 5.39
CA PRO A 296 -16.55 32.60 5.72
C PRO A 296 -17.33 32.91 4.43
N GLY A 297 -18.25 32.03 4.05
CA GLY A 297 -19.04 32.17 2.84
C GLY A 297 -18.41 31.68 1.53
N ALA A 298 -17.27 30.98 1.56
CA ALA A 298 -16.80 30.25 0.42
C ALA A 298 -17.80 29.11 0.11
N ARG A 299 -18.76 29.41 -0.77
CA ARG A 299 -19.61 28.37 -1.35
C ARG A 299 -18.72 27.57 -2.31
N GLY A 300 -18.47 26.29 -2.00
CA GLY A 300 -17.85 25.39 -2.96
C GLY A 300 -18.65 25.39 -4.28
N PHE A 301 -18.00 25.06 -5.38
CA PHE A 301 -18.71 24.94 -6.66
C PHE A 301 -19.80 23.86 -6.55
N PRO A 302 -20.94 24.03 -7.25
CA PRO A 302 -21.91 22.96 -7.38
C PRO A 302 -21.25 21.70 -7.96
N THR A 303 -21.57 20.55 -7.39
CA THR A 303 -20.96 19.28 -7.78
C THR A 303 -21.99 18.34 -8.39
N GLN A 304 -21.54 17.59 -9.40
CA GLN A 304 -22.26 16.45 -9.90
C GLN A 304 -21.54 15.18 -9.47
N THR A 305 -22.19 14.36 -8.64
CA THR A 305 -21.59 13.18 -8.05
C THR A 305 -22.29 11.90 -8.52
N VAL A 306 -21.53 10.96 -9.08
CA VAL A 306 -21.98 9.58 -9.35
C VAL A 306 -21.34 8.66 -8.30
N PHE A 307 -22.15 8.11 -7.41
CA PHE A 307 -21.69 7.11 -6.44
C PHE A 307 -21.77 5.72 -7.08
N VAL A 308 -20.66 5.00 -7.06
CA VAL A 308 -20.56 3.62 -7.58
C VAL A 308 -20.26 2.70 -6.41
N VAL A 309 -21.18 1.82 -6.08
CA VAL A 309 -21.07 0.96 -4.91
C VAL A 309 -20.97 -0.51 -5.31
N ASP A 310 -19.95 -1.14 -4.78
CA ASP A 310 -19.72 -2.56 -4.87
C ASP A 310 -20.75 -3.30 -3.98
N VAL A 311 -21.47 -4.25 -4.59
CA VAL A 311 -22.37 -5.18 -3.87
C VAL A 311 -21.99 -6.62 -4.19
N SER A 312 -20.72 -6.89 -4.55
CA SER A 312 -20.19 -8.24 -4.78
C SER A 312 -20.23 -9.12 -3.54
N GLY A 313 -19.94 -10.41 -3.71
CA GLY A 313 -19.96 -11.37 -2.60
C GLY A 313 -18.97 -11.08 -1.48
N SER A 314 -17.81 -10.46 -1.78
CA SER A 314 -16.80 -10.04 -0.78
C SER A 314 -17.31 -8.95 0.15
N MET A 315 -18.25 -8.12 -0.32
CA MET A 315 -18.88 -7.08 0.47
C MET A 315 -19.88 -7.60 1.52
N ALA A 316 -20.15 -8.92 1.58
CA ALA A 316 -21.10 -9.48 2.54
C ALA A 316 -20.72 -9.20 4.00
N GLY A 317 -21.72 -9.04 4.86
CA GLY A 317 -21.54 -8.81 6.30
C GLY A 317 -21.21 -7.35 6.65
N PRO A 318 -20.16 -7.07 7.44
CA PRO A 318 -19.84 -5.70 7.89
C PRO A 318 -19.55 -4.72 6.76
N SER A 319 -18.97 -5.18 5.65
CA SER A 319 -18.56 -4.31 4.54
C SER A 319 -19.75 -3.64 3.86
N ILE A 320 -20.82 -4.37 3.55
CA ILE A 320 -22.01 -3.79 2.94
C ILE A 320 -22.70 -2.78 3.87
N GLU A 321 -22.69 -3.04 5.18
CA GLU A 321 -23.27 -2.11 6.17
C GLU A 321 -22.42 -0.82 6.31
N GLN A 322 -21.10 -0.93 6.19
CA GLN A 322 -20.21 0.24 6.13
C GLN A 322 -20.45 1.04 4.86
N ALA A 323 -20.60 0.37 3.70
CA ALA A 323 -20.90 1.03 2.43
C ALA A 323 -22.26 1.79 2.47
N LYS A 324 -23.30 1.17 3.03
CA LYS A 324 -24.60 1.83 3.25
C LYS A 324 -24.46 3.07 4.14
N ALA A 325 -23.72 2.95 5.24
CA ALA A 325 -23.47 4.07 6.15
C ALA A 325 -22.70 5.19 5.45
N ALA A 326 -21.68 4.85 4.63
CA ALA A 326 -20.90 5.80 3.85
C ALA A 326 -21.77 6.55 2.84
N LEU A 327 -22.62 5.83 2.10
CA LEU A 327 -23.57 6.44 1.16
C LEU A 327 -24.62 7.31 1.87
N GLY A 328 -25.15 6.86 3.01
CA GLY A 328 -26.09 7.66 3.80
C GLY A 328 -25.49 8.98 4.28
N GLU A 329 -24.25 8.94 4.79
CA GLU A 329 -23.50 10.13 5.19
C GLU A 329 -23.23 11.05 3.99
N ALA A 330 -22.82 10.46 2.84
CA ALA A 330 -22.54 11.21 1.62
C ALA A 330 -23.79 11.92 1.08
N LEU A 331 -24.94 11.23 1.04
CA LEU A 331 -26.22 11.80 0.62
C LEU A 331 -26.67 12.94 1.54
N GLY A 332 -26.46 12.80 2.86
CA GLY A 332 -26.79 13.84 3.84
C GLY A 332 -25.96 15.12 3.72
N ARG A 333 -24.80 15.07 3.04
CA ARG A 333 -23.90 16.22 2.82
C ARG A 333 -24.13 16.95 1.51
N LEU A 334 -24.93 16.39 0.60
CA LEU A 334 -25.25 17.04 -0.67
C LEU A 334 -26.02 18.34 -0.44
N ARG A 335 -25.65 19.37 -1.19
CA ARG A 335 -26.29 20.68 -1.14
C ARG A 335 -27.43 20.75 -2.16
N PRO A 336 -28.41 21.61 -1.98
CA PRO A 336 -29.54 21.79 -2.93
C PRO A 336 -29.10 22.10 -4.37
N ASP A 337 -27.91 22.69 -4.54
CA ASP A 337 -27.34 23.05 -5.84
C ASP A 337 -26.59 21.87 -6.50
N ASP A 338 -26.32 20.81 -5.74
CA ASP A 338 -25.62 19.60 -6.26
C ASP A 338 -26.60 18.71 -7.02
N THR A 339 -26.03 17.88 -7.90
CA THR A 339 -26.73 16.77 -8.56
C THR A 339 -26.04 15.46 -8.28
N PHE A 340 -26.79 14.37 -8.26
CA PHE A 340 -26.24 13.05 -7.95
C PHE A 340 -27.01 11.90 -8.61
N THR A 341 -26.37 10.77 -8.72
CA THR A 341 -26.99 9.46 -8.92
C THR A 341 -26.15 8.37 -8.24
N LEU A 342 -26.68 7.15 -8.21
CA LEU A 342 -25.99 5.98 -7.66
C LEU A 342 -26.00 4.86 -8.68
N ILE A 343 -24.96 4.04 -8.67
CA ILE A 343 -24.84 2.79 -9.43
C ILE A 343 -24.40 1.72 -8.44
N LYS A 344 -25.15 0.62 -8.35
CA LYS A 344 -24.65 -0.60 -7.71
C LYS A 344 -24.06 -1.53 -8.75
N PHE A 345 -23.05 -2.31 -8.39
CA PHE A 345 -22.51 -3.31 -9.27
C PHE A 345 -22.10 -4.60 -8.54
N ASP A 346 -22.24 -5.69 -9.23
CA ASP A 346 -21.71 -7.03 -8.95
C ASP A 346 -21.19 -7.64 -10.26
N SER A 347 -21.76 -8.74 -10.76
CA SER A 347 -21.55 -9.25 -12.13
C SER A 347 -22.22 -8.37 -13.18
N THR A 348 -23.11 -7.48 -12.79
CA THR A 348 -23.85 -6.51 -13.58
C THR A 348 -23.81 -5.15 -12.93
N ASN A 349 -24.35 -4.13 -13.57
CA ASN A 349 -24.52 -2.83 -12.92
C ASN A 349 -25.91 -2.27 -13.17
N GLU A 350 -26.45 -1.53 -12.20
CA GLU A 350 -27.77 -0.92 -12.22
C GLU A 350 -27.71 0.47 -11.64
N ALA A 351 -28.17 1.48 -12.39
CA ALA A 351 -28.25 2.85 -11.93
C ALA A 351 -29.58 3.12 -11.22
N PHE A 352 -29.53 3.88 -10.13
CA PHE A 352 -30.70 4.47 -9.48
C PHE A 352 -31.44 5.42 -10.43
N SER A 353 -30.69 6.19 -11.20
CA SER A 353 -31.18 7.05 -12.28
C SER A 353 -30.08 7.20 -13.34
N GLU A 354 -30.48 7.06 -14.61
CA GLU A 354 -29.60 7.25 -15.77
C GLU A 354 -29.20 8.73 -16.00
N THR A 355 -29.81 9.63 -15.28
CA THR A 355 -29.48 11.05 -15.28
C THR A 355 -29.31 11.55 -13.86
N PRO A 356 -28.32 12.43 -13.59
CA PRO A 356 -28.15 13.02 -12.26
C PRO A 356 -29.40 13.80 -11.81
N LEU A 357 -29.85 13.48 -10.61
CA LEU A 357 -31.02 14.14 -9.97
C LEU A 357 -30.54 15.30 -9.09
N ARG A 358 -31.36 16.35 -8.93
CA ARG A 358 -31.08 17.40 -7.95
C ARG A 358 -31.11 16.84 -6.53
N ALA A 359 -30.24 17.35 -5.67
CA ALA A 359 -30.17 16.97 -4.28
C ALA A 359 -31.29 17.65 -3.45
N ASP A 360 -32.52 17.44 -3.87
CA ASP A 360 -33.70 17.87 -3.11
C ASP A 360 -34.10 16.78 -2.08
N PRO A 361 -34.89 17.15 -1.05
CA PRO A 361 -35.28 16.20 0.01
C PRO A 361 -36.01 14.95 -0.50
N GLY A 362 -36.76 15.06 -1.60
CA GLY A 362 -37.50 13.95 -2.19
C GLY A 362 -36.56 12.94 -2.87
N SER A 363 -35.62 13.45 -3.68
CA SER A 363 -34.61 12.67 -4.36
C SER A 363 -33.67 11.99 -3.35
N ILE A 364 -33.19 12.69 -2.32
CA ILE A 364 -32.38 12.16 -1.25
C ILE A 364 -33.10 11.03 -0.48
N ALA A 365 -34.36 11.26 -0.11
CA ALA A 365 -35.16 10.25 0.59
C ALA A 365 -35.43 9.00 -0.26
N ALA A 366 -35.61 9.16 -1.59
CA ALA A 366 -35.71 8.01 -2.51
C ALA A 366 -34.41 7.23 -2.64
N ALA A 367 -33.28 7.94 -2.78
CA ALA A 367 -31.95 7.35 -2.82
C ALA A 367 -31.59 6.61 -1.53
N SER A 368 -31.90 7.17 -0.35
CA SER A 368 -31.66 6.53 0.95
C SER A 368 -32.41 5.20 1.04
N ARG A 369 -33.67 5.14 0.60
CA ARG A 369 -34.44 3.88 0.58
C ARG A 369 -33.85 2.86 -0.39
N TRP A 370 -33.29 3.30 -1.52
CA TRP A 370 -32.61 2.43 -2.46
C TRP A 370 -31.31 1.87 -1.85
N VAL A 371 -30.54 2.71 -1.13
CA VAL A 371 -29.32 2.31 -0.38
C VAL A 371 -29.64 1.28 0.71
N ASP A 372 -30.72 1.49 1.48
CA ASP A 372 -31.16 0.55 2.52
C ASP A 372 -31.46 -0.84 1.92
N GLY A 373 -31.93 -0.89 0.68
CA GLY A 373 -32.25 -2.11 -0.05
C GLY A 373 -31.04 -2.83 -0.66
N LEU A 374 -29.81 -2.29 -0.58
CA LEU A 374 -28.61 -2.96 -1.11
C LEU A 374 -28.35 -4.26 -0.37
N ALA A 375 -27.95 -5.29 -1.11
CA ALA A 375 -27.58 -6.60 -0.56
C ALA A 375 -26.40 -7.14 -1.36
N ALA A 376 -25.51 -7.87 -0.69
CA ALA A 376 -24.38 -8.50 -1.35
C ALA A 376 -24.87 -9.57 -2.35
N GLY A 377 -24.31 -9.52 -3.56
CA GLY A 377 -24.58 -10.39 -4.70
C GLY A 377 -23.41 -11.33 -5.03
N SER A 378 -23.08 -11.48 -6.30
CA SER A 378 -22.01 -12.35 -6.77
C SER A 378 -21.24 -11.70 -7.93
N GLY A 379 -19.92 -11.98 -8.00
CA GLY A 379 -19.02 -11.41 -9.01
C GLY A 379 -18.61 -9.97 -8.72
N THR A 380 -17.64 -9.44 -9.46
CA THR A 380 -17.10 -8.08 -9.26
C THR A 380 -16.62 -7.51 -10.60
N GLU A 381 -17.48 -6.81 -11.32
CA GLU A 381 -17.19 -6.24 -12.64
C GLU A 381 -17.05 -4.71 -12.54
N ILE A 382 -15.87 -4.23 -12.07
CA ILE A 382 -15.59 -2.81 -11.90
C ILE A 382 -15.53 -2.02 -13.22
N PRO A 383 -14.83 -2.49 -14.30
CA PRO A 383 -14.70 -1.70 -15.52
C PRO A 383 -16.03 -1.30 -16.17
N PRO A 384 -17.03 -2.19 -16.37
CA PRO A 384 -18.33 -1.79 -16.90
C PRO A 384 -19.08 -0.78 -16.02
N ALA A 385 -18.98 -0.92 -14.69
CA ALA A 385 -19.62 0.01 -13.77
C ALA A 385 -18.99 1.42 -13.81
N LEU A 386 -17.64 1.48 -13.90
CA LEU A 386 -16.94 2.76 -14.05
C LEU A 386 -17.24 3.41 -15.41
N LEU A 387 -17.25 2.66 -16.51
CA LEU A 387 -17.63 3.19 -17.81
C LEU A 387 -19.04 3.79 -17.79
N HIS A 388 -19.99 3.10 -17.19
CA HIS A 388 -21.35 3.60 -17.03
C HIS A 388 -21.40 4.90 -16.19
N ALA A 389 -20.66 4.94 -15.08
CA ALA A 389 -20.57 6.13 -14.22
C ALA A 389 -19.94 7.33 -14.94
N LEU A 390 -18.89 7.10 -15.72
CA LEU A 390 -18.21 8.13 -16.49
C LEU A 390 -19.09 8.66 -17.62
N ASP A 391 -19.83 7.78 -18.30
CA ASP A 391 -20.81 8.15 -19.34
C ASP A 391 -21.94 9.04 -18.77
N ILE A 392 -22.51 8.67 -17.61
CA ILE A 392 -23.50 9.52 -16.92
C ILE A 392 -22.87 10.86 -16.50
N SER A 393 -21.62 10.82 -15.99
CA SER A 393 -20.92 12.03 -15.58
C SER A 393 -20.67 12.98 -16.75
N GLU A 394 -20.35 12.49 -17.93
CA GLU A 394 -20.11 13.30 -19.12
C GLU A 394 -21.39 13.93 -19.70
N LYS A 395 -22.51 13.24 -19.59
CA LYS A 395 -23.81 13.73 -20.08
C LYS A 395 -24.43 14.81 -19.18
N GLY A 396 -23.86 15.04 -18.02
CA GLY A 396 -24.35 16.05 -17.07
C GLY A 396 -23.95 17.48 -17.41
N ASP A 397 -24.17 18.39 -16.46
CA ASP A 397 -23.87 19.82 -16.62
C ASP A 397 -22.34 20.06 -16.60
N ALA A 398 -21.80 20.52 -17.73
CA ALA A 398 -20.37 20.80 -17.89
C ALA A 398 -19.85 21.98 -17.01
N THR A 399 -20.75 22.78 -16.43
CA THR A 399 -20.40 23.88 -15.53
C THR A 399 -20.19 23.41 -14.08
N MET A 400 -20.60 22.19 -13.75
CA MET A 400 -20.44 21.59 -12.45
C MET A 400 -19.09 20.87 -12.31
N LEU A 401 -18.57 20.80 -11.10
CA LEU A 401 -17.43 19.93 -10.77
C LEU A 401 -17.91 18.47 -10.76
N ARG A 402 -17.47 17.71 -11.77
CA ARG A 402 -17.90 16.31 -11.95
C ARG A 402 -16.99 15.37 -11.17
N ARG A 403 -17.59 14.48 -10.41
CA ARG A 403 -16.89 13.45 -9.65
C ARG A 403 -17.61 12.10 -9.66
N VAL A 404 -16.84 11.03 -9.69
CA VAL A 404 -17.27 9.66 -9.43
C VAL A 404 -16.67 9.24 -8.08
N VAL A 405 -17.46 8.62 -7.22
CA VAL A 405 -17.01 8.07 -5.94
C VAL A 405 -17.23 6.57 -5.98
N LEU A 406 -16.13 5.81 -6.11
CA LEU A 406 -16.14 4.34 -6.10
C LEU A 406 -16.01 3.85 -4.65
N ILE A 407 -16.93 3.00 -4.22
CA ILE A 407 -16.96 2.38 -2.89
C ILE A 407 -16.86 0.86 -3.08
N THR A 408 -15.73 0.25 -2.68
CA THR A 408 -15.44 -1.18 -2.91
C THR A 408 -14.43 -1.69 -1.89
N ASP A 409 -14.32 -3.01 -1.71
CA ASP A 409 -13.20 -3.64 -1.01
C ASP A 409 -11.99 -3.91 -1.94
N GLY A 410 -12.16 -3.71 -3.26
CA GLY A 410 -11.11 -3.82 -4.27
C GLY A 410 -10.70 -5.25 -4.62
N ALA A 411 -11.53 -6.24 -4.32
CA ALA A 411 -11.29 -7.62 -4.70
C ALA A 411 -11.57 -7.82 -6.20
N VAL A 412 -10.55 -7.64 -7.06
CA VAL A 412 -10.66 -7.80 -8.52
C VAL A 412 -9.54 -8.68 -9.07
N GLU A 413 -9.86 -9.43 -10.13
CA GLU A 413 -8.89 -10.31 -10.79
C GLU A 413 -7.99 -9.60 -11.82
N ASN A 414 -8.45 -8.47 -12.40
CA ASN A 414 -7.74 -7.74 -13.46
C ASN A 414 -7.60 -6.26 -13.14
N GLU A 415 -6.63 -5.92 -12.31
CA GLU A 415 -6.32 -4.54 -11.87
C GLU A 415 -5.91 -3.64 -13.03
N GLU A 416 -5.16 -4.16 -14.01
CA GLU A 416 -4.70 -3.40 -15.19
C GLU A 416 -5.87 -2.93 -16.06
N ALA A 417 -6.88 -3.78 -16.25
CA ALA A 417 -8.07 -3.39 -17.01
C ALA A 417 -8.87 -2.27 -16.34
N VAL A 418 -8.95 -2.29 -14.99
CA VAL A 418 -9.62 -1.22 -14.23
C VAL A 418 -8.88 0.11 -14.39
N LEU A 419 -7.54 0.10 -14.24
CA LEU A 419 -6.70 1.29 -14.40
C LEU A 419 -6.74 1.85 -15.82
N SER A 420 -6.68 0.99 -16.84
CA SER A 420 -6.79 1.39 -18.25
C SER A 420 -8.13 2.06 -18.53
N THR A 421 -9.22 1.50 -18.01
CA THR A 421 -10.56 2.05 -18.16
C THR A 421 -10.62 3.49 -17.64
N VAL A 422 -10.09 3.75 -16.46
CA VAL A 422 -10.05 5.10 -15.90
C VAL A 422 -9.16 6.02 -16.74
N ALA A 423 -7.95 5.58 -17.10
CA ALA A 423 -7.01 6.40 -17.85
C ALA A 423 -7.55 6.85 -19.22
N GLU A 424 -8.32 5.98 -19.90
CA GLU A 424 -8.84 6.22 -21.23
C GLU A 424 -10.16 7.04 -21.24
N HIS A 425 -11.00 6.89 -20.22
CA HIS A 425 -12.38 7.43 -20.24
C HIS A 425 -12.68 8.51 -19.20
N LEU A 426 -11.71 8.87 -18.34
CA LEU A 426 -11.94 9.81 -17.24
C LEU A 426 -12.41 11.20 -17.67
N GLY A 427 -11.92 11.71 -18.80
CA GLY A 427 -12.27 13.04 -19.32
C GLY A 427 -12.01 14.17 -18.30
N GLY A 428 -13.03 15.01 -18.07
CA GLY A 428 -13.01 16.09 -17.09
C GLY A 428 -13.45 15.68 -15.67
N THR A 429 -13.84 14.42 -15.46
CA THR A 429 -14.32 13.89 -14.19
C THR A 429 -13.17 13.59 -13.24
N ARG A 430 -13.40 13.65 -11.93
CA ARG A 430 -12.47 13.17 -10.89
C ARG A 430 -13.00 11.87 -10.30
N LEU A 431 -12.12 10.90 -10.09
CA LEU A 431 -12.45 9.63 -9.45
C LEU A 431 -11.89 9.60 -8.02
N HIS A 432 -12.78 9.58 -7.05
CA HIS A 432 -12.46 9.35 -5.66
C HIS A 432 -12.75 7.89 -5.30
N VAL A 433 -11.98 7.32 -4.40
CA VAL A 433 -12.13 5.90 -4.04
C VAL A 433 -12.25 5.75 -2.53
N VAL A 434 -13.23 4.98 -2.10
CA VAL A 434 -13.44 4.61 -0.69
C VAL A 434 -13.25 3.11 -0.56
N GLY A 435 -12.17 2.73 0.12
CA GLY A 435 -11.89 1.35 0.47
C GLY A 435 -12.66 0.92 1.70
N ILE A 436 -13.44 -0.15 1.58
CA ILE A 436 -14.28 -0.69 2.66
C ILE A 436 -13.70 -2.00 3.18
N GLY A 437 -13.87 -2.24 4.48
CA GLY A 437 -13.51 -3.50 5.12
C GLY A 437 -12.12 -3.52 5.75
N PRO A 438 -11.75 -4.66 6.39
CA PRO A 438 -10.53 -4.76 7.19
C PRO A 438 -9.22 -4.82 6.38
N ALA A 439 -9.30 -5.23 5.11
CA ALA A 439 -8.13 -5.40 4.24
C ALA A 439 -8.45 -5.07 2.77
N PRO A 440 -8.78 -3.80 2.45
CA PRO A 440 -9.05 -3.41 1.07
C PRO A 440 -7.76 -3.47 0.23
N ASN A 441 -7.90 -3.67 -1.10
CA ASN A 441 -6.77 -3.57 -2.03
C ASN A 441 -6.29 -2.11 -2.17
N ARG A 442 -5.50 -1.66 -1.19
CA ARG A 442 -5.06 -0.27 -1.07
C ARG A 442 -4.27 0.20 -2.29
N TRP A 443 -3.43 -0.67 -2.86
CA TRP A 443 -2.63 -0.31 -4.03
C TRP A 443 -3.52 0.07 -5.22
N LEU A 444 -4.44 -0.80 -5.60
CA LEU A 444 -5.37 -0.53 -6.71
C LEU A 444 -6.18 0.75 -6.45
N MET A 445 -6.67 0.92 -5.23
CA MET A 445 -7.49 2.07 -4.87
C MET A 445 -6.72 3.38 -4.91
N LYS A 446 -5.48 3.42 -4.43
CA LYS A 446 -4.59 4.58 -4.54
C LYS A 446 -4.26 4.89 -5.99
N GLU A 447 -3.92 3.88 -6.81
CA GLU A 447 -3.62 4.07 -8.22
C GLU A 447 -4.85 4.57 -9.01
N LEU A 448 -6.05 4.07 -8.70
CA LEU A 448 -7.30 4.55 -9.27
C LEU A 448 -7.54 6.02 -8.90
N ALA A 449 -7.40 6.38 -7.63
CA ALA A 449 -7.55 7.75 -7.17
C ALA A 449 -6.50 8.69 -7.81
N ARG A 450 -5.24 8.26 -7.89
CA ARG A 450 -4.16 9.01 -8.53
C ARG A 450 -4.43 9.22 -10.03
N THR A 451 -4.74 8.16 -10.75
CA THR A 451 -5.10 8.21 -12.17
C THR A 451 -6.36 9.04 -12.38
N GLY A 452 -7.33 8.90 -11.47
CA GLY A 452 -8.59 9.63 -11.43
C GLY A 452 -8.49 11.08 -10.97
N ARG A 453 -7.31 11.58 -10.60
CA ARG A 453 -7.09 12.96 -10.08
C ARG A 453 -7.97 13.27 -8.87
N GLY A 454 -8.33 12.26 -8.09
CA GLY A 454 -9.13 12.36 -6.88
C GLY A 454 -8.34 11.95 -5.64
N SER A 455 -9.06 11.52 -4.60
CA SER A 455 -8.51 11.08 -3.31
C SER A 455 -8.93 9.65 -2.99
N TYR A 456 -8.17 9.00 -2.13
CA TYR A 456 -8.46 7.68 -1.57
C TYR A 456 -8.66 7.80 -0.07
N GLU A 457 -9.74 7.18 0.43
CA GLU A 457 -10.01 7.02 1.85
C GLU A 457 -10.29 5.56 2.19
N SER A 458 -9.85 5.12 3.37
CA SER A 458 -10.09 3.76 3.87
C SER A 458 -11.01 3.79 5.08
N ILE A 459 -12.06 2.98 5.05
CA ILE A 459 -13.05 2.83 6.14
C ILE A 459 -12.94 1.40 6.68
N GLY A 460 -12.23 1.24 7.79
CA GLY A 460 -12.07 -0.04 8.49
C GLY A 460 -13.18 -0.33 9.50
N SER A 461 -13.88 0.72 9.97
CA SER A 461 -14.96 0.58 10.94
C SER A 461 -16.07 1.62 10.72
N ARG A 462 -17.26 1.34 11.25
CA ARG A 462 -18.43 2.22 11.11
C ARG A 462 -18.22 3.59 11.76
N GLU A 463 -17.44 3.66 12.82
CA GLU A 463 -17.13 4.89 13.56
C GLU A 463 -16.31 5.89 12.74
N GLN A 464 -15.55 5.40 11.76
CA GLN A 464 -14.71 6.22 10.88
C GLN A 464 -15.48 6.86 9.72
N VAL A 465 -16.69 6.36 9.41
CA VAL A 465 -17.45 6.74 8.21
C VAL A 465 -17.66 8.25 8.10
N ALA A 466 -18.17 8.89 9.16
CA ALA A 466 -18.53 10.31 9.11
C ALA A 466 -17.31 11.21 8.86
N ALA A 467 -16.19 10.95 9.53
CA ALA A 467 -14.96 11.69 9.36
C ALA A 467 -14.40 11.51 7.93
N LYS A 468 -14.26 10.25 7.47
CA LYS A 468 -13.69 9.91 6.16
C LYS A 468 -14.52 10.43 4.98
N ILE A 469 -15.85 10.36 5.06
CA ILE A 469 -16.73 10.93 4.05
C ILE A 469 -16.69 12.45 4.07
N SER A 470 -16.50 13.06 5.26
CA SER A 470 -16.28 14.51 5.36
C SER A 470 -15.03 14.94 4.59
N ASP A 471 -13.92 14.25 4.80
CA ASP A 471 -12.64 14.58 4.17
C ASP A 471 -12.69 14.38 2.64
N LEU A 472 -13.44 13.38 2.18
CA LEU A 472 -13.60 13.07 0.77
C LEU A 472 -14.47 14.09 0.02
N LEU A 473 -15.53 14.59 0.65
CA LEU A 473 -16.55 15.44 0.00
C LEU A 473 -16.41 16.93 0.33
N GLY A 474 -15.68 17.26 1.42
CA GLY A 474 -15.49 18.60 1.98
C GLY A 474 -14.64 19.49 1.25
#